data_6c255a01846c0352d4887e5e09b4e4d0
#
_entry.id   6c255a01846c0352d4887e5e09b4e4d0
#
_cell.length_a   1.000
_cell.length_b   1.000
_cell.length_c   1.000
_cell.angle_alpha   90.00
_cell.angle_beta   90.00
_cell.angle_gamma   90.00
#
_symmetry.space_group_name_H-M   'P 1'
#
loop_
_entity.id
_entity.type
_entity.pdbx_description
1 polymer ?
#
loop_
_entity_poly.entity_id
_entity_poly.type
_entity_poly.pdbx_seq_one_letter_code
_entity_poly.pdbx_strand_id
1 'polypeptide(L)'
;WLTRRFAYDSFSEISHAASDKDWLDITTEWMKDFISYSEGKYGKKIIAYILSGGGTSEWYEYDSGRSSRIKNTAWRKWCSRNNISLGEDVPSESSLQIASHENVIYDPQTEMHKIQYWRFHNEIIADAVLHFAKEARNLISLDKEIGVFFGYYLVSDNKLVSFGHLDYEHVFASSD
;
A
#
# COMPACT_ATOMS: atom_id res chain seq x y z
N TRP A 1 8.65 15.15 -7.74
CA TRP A 1 8.35 16.26 -6.83
C TRP A 1 8.10 15.73 -5.39
N LEU A 2 7.28 14.70 -5.23
CA LEU A 2 7.03 14.06 -3.93
C LEU A 2 8.32 13.51 -3.31
N THR A 3 9.16 12.86 -4.10
CA THR A 3 10.45 12.34 -3.67
C THR A 3 11.32 13.42 -3.02
N ARG A 4 11.41 14.59 -3.66
CA ARG A 4 12.20 15.72 -3.10
C ARG A 4 11.60 16.28 -1.82
N ARG A 5 10.26 16.37 -1.74
CA ARG A 5 9.59 16.93 -0.58
C ARG A 5 9.79 16.09 0.68
N PHE A 6 9.82 14.78 0.52
CA PHE A 6 9.99 13.85 1.64
C PHE A 6 11.44 13.38 1.84
N ALA A 7 12.40 13.99 1.12
CA ALA A 7 13.81 13.60 1.14
C ALA A 7 14.06 12.13 0.80
N TYR A 8 13.21 11.56 -0.05
CA TYR A 8 13.43 10.21 -0.58
C TYR A 8 14.41 10.29 -1.75
N ASP A 9 15.60 9.75 -1.58
CA ASP A 9 16.65 9.81 -2.58
C ASP A 9 16.54 8.71 -3.65
N SER A 10 15.69 7.71 -3.40
CA SER A 10 15.47 6.59 -4.31
C SER A 10 14.04 6.07 -4.27
N PHE A 11 13.62 5.37 -5.31
CA PHE A 11 12.32 4.69 -5.35
C PHE A 11 12.16 3.63 -4.25
N SER A 12 13.26 3.04 -3.77
CA SER A 12 13.21 2.07 -2.68
C SER A 12 12.73 2.67 -1.35
N GLU A 13 12.81 3.98 -1.18
CA GLU A 13 12.33 4.66 0.03
C GLU A 13 10.85 5.04 -0.04
N ILE A 14 10.26 5.03 -1.25
CA ILE A 14 8.83 5.22 -1.46
C ILE A 14 8.03 4.02 -0.89
N SER A 15 8.65 2.85 -0.74
CA SER A 15 8.03 1.68 -0.11
C SER A 15 7.51 1.91 1.31
N HIS A 16 7.86 3.04 1.93
CA HIS A 16 7.35 3.44 3.25
C HIS A 16 6.19 4.44 3.17
N ALA A 17 5.85 4.89 1.98
CA ALA A 17 4.89 5.98 1.77
C ALA A 17 3.49 5.64 2.27
N ALA A 18 3.00 4.41 2.02
CA ALA A 18 1.68 3.98 2.50
C ALA A 18 1.57 3.96 4.04
N SER A 19 2.70 3.90 4.75
CA SER A 19 2.77 3.99 6.22
C SER A 19 2.91 5.43 6.72
N ASP A 20 3.12 6.40 5.83
CA ASP A 20 3.40 7.79 6.19
C ASP A 20 2.16 8.65 6.04
N LYS A 21 1.62 9.09 7.18
CA LYS A 21 0.44 9.94 7.19
C LYS A 21 0.65 11.26 6.45
N ASP A 22 1.82 11.88 6.55
CA ASP A 22 2.09 13.15 5.88
C ASP A 22 2.12 12.95 4.35
N TRP A 23 2.65 11.82 3.88
CA TRP A 23 2.60 11.47 2.47
C TRP A 23 1.16 11.24 2.00
N LEU A 24 0.36 10.49 2.75
CA LEU A 24 -1.05 10.25 2.43
C LEU A 24 -1.83 11.58 2.34
N ASP A 25 -1.69 12.44 3.33
CA ASP A 25 -2.40 13.72 3.38
C ASP A 25 -2.03 14.61 2.17
N ILE A 26 -0.74 14.79 1.89
CA ILE A 26 -0.28 15.66 0.80
C ILE A 26 -0.65 15.07 -0.57
N THR A 27 -0.55 13.77 -0.73
CA THR A 27 -0.94 13.10 -1.98
C THR A 27 -2.45 13.20 -2.21
N THR A 28 -3.24 13.10 -1.14
CA THR A 28 -4.69 13.31 -1.17
C THR A 28 -5.03 14.72 -1.66
N GLU A 29 -4.44 15.75 -1.10
CA GLU A 29 -4.68 17.14 -1.54
C GLU A 29 -4.28 17.34 -3.01
N TRP A 30 -3.12 16.84 -3.42
CA TRP A 30 -2.73 16.89 -4.82
C TRP A 30 -3.71 16.17 -5.76
N MET A 31 -4.18 14.99 -5.36
CA MET A 31 -5.18 14.22 -6.12
C MET A 31 -6.50 15.00 -6.23
N LYS A 32 -6.95 15.62 -5.13
CA LYS A 32 -8.17 16.45 -5.11
C LYS A 32 -8.07 17.63 -6.08
N ASP A 33 -6.96 18.33 -6.06
CA ASP A 33 -6.72 19.44 -6.97
C ASP A 33 -6.73 18.98 -8.44
N PHE A 34 -6.07 17.86 -8.72
CA PHE A 34 -6.03 17.29 -10.07
C PHE A 34 -7.41 16.85 -10.54
N ILE A 35 -8.20 16.14 -9.73
CA ILE A 35 -9.55 15.69 -10.08
C ILE A 35 -10.46 16.91 -10.27
N SER A 36 -10.43 17.88 -9.36
CA SER A 36 -11.25 19.09 -9.46
C SER A 36 -10.98 19.88 -10.73
N TYR A 37 -9.70 20.06 -11.08
CA TYR A 37 -9.31 20.69 -12.32
C TYR A 37 -9.81 19.89 -13.54
N SER A 38 -9.63 18.57 -13.51
CA SER A 38 -10.01 17.69 -14.61
C SER A 38 -11.53 17.66 -14.82
N GLU A 39 -12.30 17.60 -13.75
CA GLU A 39 -13.76 17.67 -13.78
C GLU A 39 -14.24 19.03 -14.31
N GLY A 40 -13.67 20.12 -13.85
CA GLY A 40 -14.05 21.47 -14.32
C GLY A 40 -13.78 21.68 -15.80
N LYS A 41 -12.74 21.08 -16.35
CA LYS A 41 -12.32 21.31 -17.74
C LYS A 41 -12.79 20.22 -18.71
N TYR A 42 -12.81 18.97 -18.28
CA TYR A 42 -13.01 17.81 -19.14
C TYR A 42 -14.07 16.83 -18.63
N GLY A 43 -14.78 17.15 -17.56
CA GLY A 43 -15.67 16.22 -16.85
C GLY A 43 -16.63 15.45 -17.74
N LYS A 44 -17.21 16.10 -18.75
CA LYS A 44 -18.12 15.45 -19.73
C LYS A 44 -17.43 14.39 -20.61
N LYS A 45 -16.10 14.36 -20.66
CA LYS A 45 -15.31 13.44 -21.50
C LYS A 45 -14.61 12.36 -20.67
N ILE A 46 -14.57 12.52 -19.34
CA ILE A 46 -13.94 11.58 -18.44
C ILE A 46 -14.99 10.56 -17.99
N ILE A 47 -14.71 9.30 -18.21
CA ILE A 47 -15.59 8.19 -17.83
C ILE A 47 -15.08 7.43 -16.60
N ALA A 48 -13.77 7.54 -16.33
CA ALA A 48 -13.15 6.82 -15.21
C ALA A 48 -11.86 7.53 -14.75
N TYR A 49 -11.51 7.31 -13.49
CA TYR A 49 -10.21 7.61 -12.91
C TYR A 49 -9.52 6.32 -12.49
N ILE A 50 -8.31 6.10 -12.97
CA ILE A 50 -7.49 4.97 -12.56
C ILE A 50 -6.47 5.49 -11.55
N LEU A 51 -6.65 5.08 -10.30
CA LEU A 51 -5.76 5.46 -9.22
C LEU A 51 -4.51 4.58 -9.28
N SER A 52 -3.35 5.20 -9.18
CA SER A 52 -2.08 4.51 -9.17
C SER A 52 -1.18 5.03 -8.04
N GLY A 53 -0.37 4.13 -7.50
CA GLY A 53 0.63 4.45 -6.50
C GLY A 53 2.00 3.91 -6.90
N GLY A 54 3.07 4.57 -6.47
CA GLY A 54 4.42 4.15 -6.79
C GLY A 54 4.92 4.62 -8.15
N GLY A 55 5.78 3.84 -8.77
CA GLY A 55 6.52 4.22 -9.98
C GLY A 55 5.84 3.89 -11.30
N THR A 56 4.68 3.24 -11.29
CA THR A 56 3.96 2.78 -12.48
C THR A 56 2.49 3.18 -12.42
N SER A 57 1.69 2.74 -13.39
CA SER A 57 0.22 2.86 -13.34
C SER A 57 -0.44 1.90 -12.35
N GLU A 58 0.32 1.08 -11.66
CA GLU A 58 -0.12 0.06 -10.72
C GLU A 58 0.23 0.48 -9.29
N TRP A 59 -0.47 -0.09 -8.31
CA TRP A 59 -0.07 -0.04 -6.92
C TRP A 59 1.10 -1.00 -6.72
N TYR A 60 2.28 -0.45 -6.91
CA TYR A 60 3.50 -1.21 -6.95
C TYR A 60 4.43 -0.71 -5.86
N GLU A 61 4.32 -1.29 -4.69
CA GLU A 61 5.16 -0.95 -3.57
C GLU A 61 6.03 -2.13 -3.19
N TYR A 62 7.17 -2.23 -3.87
CA TYR A 62 8.14 -3.27 -3.57
C TYR A 62 8.74 -3.04 -2.19
N ASP A 63 8.42 -3.94 -1.27
CA ASP A 63 9.00 -3.96 0.06
C ASP A 63 10.00 -5.11 0.20
N SER A 64 11.26 -4.74 0.41
CA SER A 64 12.33 -5.69 0.71
C SER A 64 12.48 -5.99 2.21
N GLY A 65 11.61 -5.42 3.06
CA GLY A 65 11.74 -5.51 4.52
C GLY A 65 12.67 -4.47 5.12
N ARG A 66 13.07 -3.45 4.36
CA ARG A 66 13.88 -2.37 4.89
C ARG A 66 13.11 -1.60 5.96
N SER A 67 13.69 -1.46 7.15
CA SER A 67 13.07 -0.73 8.24
C SER A 67 13.26 0.78 8.11
N SER A 68 12.31 1.52 8.65
CA SER A 68 12.41 2.96 8.88
C SER A 68 11.65 3.33 10.15
N ARG A 69 11.93 4.52 10.70
CA ARG A 69 11.18 5.03 11.85
C ARG A 69 9.66 5.09 11.57
N ILE A 70 9.28 5.49 10.37
CA ILE A 70 7.87 5.58 9.94
C ILE A 70 7.24 4.18 9.93
N LYS A 71 7.86 3.24 9.24
CA LYS A 71 7.37 1.85 9.13
C LYS A 71 7.30 1.16 10.50
N ASN A 72 8.33 1.28 11.33
CA ASN A 72 8.32 0.72 12.68
C ASN A 72 7.21 1.32 13.55
N THR A 73 6.92 2.61 13.40
CA THR A 73 5.81 3.26 14.10
C THR A 73 4.46 2.72 13.63
N ALA A 74 4.26 2.56 12.34
CA ALA A 74 3.05 1.98 11.76
C ALA A 74 2.88 0.51 12.19
N TRP A 75 3.96 -0.28 12.13
CA TRP A 75 4.00 -1.66 12.58
C TRP A 75 3.56 -1.82 14.06
N ARG A 76 4.14 -1.04 14.96
CA ARG A 76 3.76 -1.08 16.38
C ARG A 76 2.29 -0.73 16.61
N LYS A 77 1.77 0.26 15.89
CA LYS A 77 0.34 0.62 15.95
C LYS A 77 -0.54 -0.53 15.44
N TRP A 78 -0.15 -1.15 14.32
CA TRP A 78 -0.88 -2.27 13.75
C TRP A 78 -0.86 -3.50 14.68
N CYS A 79 0.28 -3.86 15.26
CA CYS A 79 0.39 -4.92 16.25
C CYS A 79 -0.51 -4.68 17.46
N SER A 80 -0.51 -3.45 17.99
CA SER A 80 -1.36 -3.07 19.11
C SER A 80 -2.85 -3.20 18.78
N ARG A 81 -3.28 -2.73 17.59
CA ARG A 81 -4.66 -2.84 17.13
C ARG A 81 -5.12 -4.29 16.98
N ASN A 82 -4.24 -5.17 16.56
CA ASN A 82 -4.53 -6.58 16.31
C ASN A 82 -4.23 -7.49 17.51
N ASN A 83 -3.87 -6.93 18.69
CA ASN A 83 -3.51 -7.69 19.90
C ASN A 83 -2.35 -8.67 19.65
N ILE A 84 -1.39 -8.27 18.83
CA ILE A 84 -0.21 -9.07 18.46
C ILE A 84 0.96 -8.63 19.33
N SER A 85 1.52 -9.56 20.11
CA SER A 85 2.72 -9.34 20.92
C SER A 85 3.95 -9.86 20.19
N LEU A 86 4.42 -9.12 19.23
CA LEU A 86 5.66 -9.36 18.50
C LEU A 86 6.60 -8.17 18.70
N GLY A 87 7.90 -8.39 18.51
CA GLY A 87 8.95 -7.40 18.77
C GLY A 87 8.63 -5.96 18.32
N GLU A 88 9.35 -5.01 18.86
CA GLU A 88 9.06 -3.58 18.69
C GLU A 88 9.24 -3.07 17.25
N ASP A 89 10.07 -3.72 16.46
CA ASP A 89 10.42 -3.32 15.10
C ASP A 89 10.04 -4.40 14.07
N VAL A 90 9.93 -3.98 12.81
CA VAL A 90 9.74 -4.89 11.69
C VAL A 90 10.90 -5.89 11.57
N PRO A 91 10.67 -7.12 11.05
CA PRO A 91 11.74 -8.08 10.79
C PRO A 91 12.83 -7.47 9.90
N SER A 92 14.08 -7.91 10.08
CA SER A 92 15.17 -7.47 9.20
C SER A 92 14.96 -7.97 7.77
N GLU A 93 15.45 -7.20 6.80
CA GLU A 93 15.42 -7.56 5.37
C GLU A 93 16.00 -8.97 5.14
N SER A 94 17.16 -9.27 5.72
CA SER A 94 17.78 -10.58 5.61
C SER A 94 16.94 -11.71 6.20
N SER A 95 16.19 -11.44 7.27
CA SER A 95 15.27 -12.40 7.87
C SER A 95 14.08 -12.71 6.97
N LEU A 96 13.52 -11.70 6.29
CA LEU A 96 12.38 -11.87 5.41
C LEU A 96 12.69 -12.64 4.12
N GLN A 97 13.95 -12.66 3.69
CA GLN A 97 14.38 -13.39 2.48
C GLN A 97 14.51 -14.90 2.68
N ILE A 98 14.43 -15.39 3.92
CA ILE A 98 14.61 -16.81 4.25
C ILE A 98 13.30 -17.36 4.79
N ALA A 99 12.77 -18.40 4.14
CA ALA A 99 11.63 -19.17 4.61
C ALA A 99 12.06 -20.59 4.96
N SER A 100 11.38 -21.23 5.92
CA SER A 100 11.77 -22.56 6.46
C SER A 100 11.61 -23.69 5.45
N HIS A 101 10.64 -23.61 4.54
CA HIS A 101 10.36 -24.66 3.57
C HIS A 101 10.84 -24.23 2.19
N GLU A 102 12.07 -24.61 1.83
CA GLU A 102 12.67 -24.37 0.53
C GLU A 102 12.60 -22.88 0.08
N ASN A 103 12.61 -21.95 1.04
CA ASN A 103 12.43 -20.51 0.85
C ASN A 103 11.10 -20.11 0.17
N VAL A 104 10.06 -20.93 0.29
CA VAL A 104 8.75 -20.66 -0.30
C VAL A 104 7.68 -20.39 0.76
N ILE A 105 7.67 -21.14 1.86
CA ILE A 105 6.62 -21.08 2.87
C ILE A 105 7.22 -20.84 4.26
N TYR A 106 6.67 -19.88 4.99
CA TYR A 106 7.02 -19.66 6.38
C TYR A 106 6.33 -20.66 7.30
N ASP A 107 7.08 -21.18 8.27
CA ASP A 107 6.54 -22.01 9.35
C ASP A 107 5.83 -21.13 10.40
N PRO A 108 4.52 -21.27 10.61
CA PRO A 108 3.79 -20.44 11.57
C PRO A 108 4.22 -20.66 13.03
N GLN A 109 4.89 -21.78 13.35
CA GLN A 109 5.37 -22.03 14.71
C GLN A 109 6.64 -21.23 15.03
N THR A 110 7.49 -21.00 14.06
CA THR A 110 8.81 -20.38 14.24
C THR A 110 8.96 -19.03 13.55
N GLU A 111 8.13 -18.74 12.55
CA GLU A 111 8.25 -17.56 11.67
C GLU A 111 7.04 -16.63 11.72
N MET A 112 6.22 -16.74 12.77
CA MET A 112 4.99 -15.92 12.90
C MET A 112 5.27 -14.41 12.74
N HIS A 113 6.41 -13.92 13.21
CA HIS A 113 6.80 -12.51 13.07
C HIS A 113 6.87 -12.07 11.60
N LYS A 114 7.41 -12.90 10.72
CA LYS A 114 7.49 -12.66 9.27
C LYS A 114 6.11 -12.70 8.63
N ILE A 115 5.28 -13.69 9.01
CA ILE A 115 3.91 -13.84 8.51
C ILE A 115 3.08 -12.61 8.86
N GLN A 116 3.14 -12.16 10.11
CA GLN A 116 2.39 -10.99 10.55
C GLN A 116 2.92 -9.70 9.89
N TYR A 117 4.21 -9.62 9.62
CA TYR A 117 4.77 -8.48 8.89
C TYR A 117 4.20 -8.37 7.47
N TRP A 118 4.11 -9.48 6.74
CA TRP A 118 3.52 -9.46 5.40
C TRP A 118 2.01 -9.17 5.41
N ARG A 119 1.30 -9.63 6.44
CA ARG A 119 -0.10 -9.22 6.65
C ARG A 119 -0.21 -7.72 6.85
N PHE A 120 0.60 -7.17 7.75
CA PHE A 120 0.68 -5.73 7.96
C PHE A 120 0.96 -4.97 6.66
N HIS A 121 1.98 -5.39 5.91
CA HIS A 121 2.35 -4.73 4.66
C HIS A 121 1.20 -4.73 3.64
N ASN A 122 0.53 -5.86 3.45
CA ASN A 122 -0.57 -5.96 2.52
C ASN A 122 -1.80 -5.15 2.97
N GLU A 123 -2.08 -5.12 4.26
CA GLU A 123 -3.20 -4.34 4.84
C GLU A 123 -2.98 -2.83 4.68
N ILE A 124 -1.79 -2.30 4.93
CA ILE A 124 -1.54 -0.87 4.76
C ILE A 124 -1.61 -0.42 3.30
N ILE A 125 -1.26 -1.27 2.35
CA ILE A 125 -1.44 -0.97 0.92
C ILE A 125 -2.92 -0.95 0.56
N ALA A 126 -3.70 -1.94 1.01
CA ALA A 126 -5.15 -1.95 0.83
C ALA A 126 -5.82 -0.72 1.47
N ASP A 127 -5.45 -0.37 2.70
CA ASP A 127 -5.93 0.84 3.38
C ASP A 127 -5.64 2.11 2.56
N ALA A 128 -4.45 2.23 1.97
CA ALA A 128 -4.08 3.38 1.15
C ALA A 128 -4.90 3.43 -0.15
N VAL A 129 -5.11 2.29 -0.82
CA VAL A 129 -5.95 2.18 -2.02
C VAL A 129 -7.37 2.65 -1.71
N LEU A 130 -7.97 2.13 -0.65
CA LEU A 130 -9.33 2.49 -0.24
C LEU A 130 -9.45 3.94 0.20
N HIS A 131 -8.44 4.47 0.90
CA HIS A 131 -8.39 5.87 1.27
C HIS A 131 -8.48 6.78 0.03
N PHE A 132 -7.64 6.56 -0.97
CA PHE A 132 -7.65 7.38 -2.19
C PHE A 132 -8.92 7.15 -3.03
N ALA A 133 -9.43 5.93 -3.10
CA ALA A 133 -10.69 5.64 -3.80
C ALA A 133 -11.86 6.41 -3.18
N LYS A 134 -11.99 6.41 -1.86
CA LYS A 134 -13.01 7.15 -1.12
C LYS A 134 -12.89 8.66 -1.33
N GLU A 135 -11.68 9.20 -1.23
CA GLU A 135 -11.44 10.63 -1.43
C GLU A 135 -11.74 11.07 -2.88
N ALA A 136 -11.39 10.23 -3.87
CA ALA A 136 -11.71 10.48 -5.27
C ALA A 136 -13.24 10.39 -5.52
N ARG A 137 -13.92 9.42 -4.91
CA ARG A 137 -15.38 9.24 -5.05
C ARG A 137 -16.16 10.46 -4.60
N ASN A 138 -15.68 11.16 -3.59
CA ASN A 138 -16.34 12.37 -3.06
C ASN A 138 -16.29 13.57 -4.05
N LEU A 139 -15.48 13.48 -5.11
CA LEU A 139 -15.24 14.59 -6.05
C LEU A 139 -15.85 14.37 -7.43
N ILE A 140 -16.32 13.17 -7.72
CA ILE A 140 -16.85 12.81 -9.05
C ILE A 140 -18.28 12.33 -8.96
N SER A 141 -19.00 12.42 -10.08
CA SER A 141 -20.38 11.92 -10.16
C SER A 141 -20.45 10.39 -10.12
N LEU A 142 -21.59 9.86 -9.70
CA LEU A 142 -21.80 8.42 -9.54
C LEU A 142 -21.82 7.63 -10.87
N ASP A 143 -21.95 8.30 -12.00
CA ASP A 143 -21.89 7.71 -13.34
C ASP A 143 -20.45 7.48 -13.83
N LYS A 144 -19.45 7.87 -13.04
CA LYS A 144 -18.02 7.66 -13.36
C LYS A 144 -17.44 6.56 -12.51
N GLU A 145 -16.54 5.80 -13.12
CA GLU A 145 -15.86 4.69 -12.46
C GLU A 145 -14.57 5.14 -11.76
N ILE A 146 -14.23 4.43 -10.69
CA ILE A 146 -12.89 4.47 -10.09
C ILE A 146 -12.31 3.07 -10.22
N GLY A 147 -11.10 2.98 -10.74
CA GLY A 147 -10.38 1.73 -10.89
C GLY A 147 -8.99 1.79 -10.29
N VAL A 148 -8.46 0.63 -9.97
CA VAL A 148 -7.08 0.43 -9.54
C VAL A 148 -6.52 -0.82 -10.21
N PHE A 149 -5.24 -0.82 -10.53
CA PHE A 149 -4.52 -2.04 -10.88
C PHE A 149 -3.97 -2.67 -9.60
N PHE A 150 -4.69 -3.67 -9.11
CA PHE A 150 -4.43 -4.34 -7.85
C PHE A 150 -4.75 -5.83 -7.97
N GLY A 151 -3.97 -6.67 -7.30
CA GLY A 151 -4.38 -8.07 -7.16
C GLY A 151 -3.90 -9.04 -8.23
N TYR A 152 -2.63 -9.08 -8.55
CA TYR A 152 -2.02 -10.01 -9.53
C TYR A 152 -1.80 -11.42 -8.97
N TYR A 153 -2.82 -12.08 -8.50
CA TYR A 153 -2.69 -13.36 -7.78
C TYR A 153 -2.27 -14.55 -8.65
N LEU A 154 -2.35 -14.44 -9.97
CA LEU A 154 -2.02 -15.52 -10.89
C LEU A 154 -0.53 -15.68 -11.19
N VAL A 155 0.29 -14.76 -10.71
CA VAL A 155 1.73 -14.84 -10.84
C VAL A 155 2.31 -15.48 -9.59
N SER A 156 2.73 -16.73 -9.70
CA SER A 156 3.25 -17.52 -8.59
C SER A 156 4.70 -17.16 -8.25
N ASP A 157 4.97 -15.93 -7.87
CA ASP A 157 6.27 -15.59 -7.33
C ASP A 157 6.14 -14.81 -6.01
N ASN A 158 7.22 -14.74 -5.24
CA ASN A 158 7.29 -14.05 -3.96
C ASN A 158 6.99 -12.53 -4.05
N LYS A 159 6.90 -11.99 -5.24
CA LYS A 159 6.72 -10.55 -5.47
C LYS A 159 5.33 -10.07 -5.08
N LEU A 160 4.30 -10.90 -5.23
CA LEU A 160 2.93 -10.52 -4.84
C LEU A 160 2.83 -10.10 -3.38
N VAL A 161 3.48 -10.84 -2.49
CA VAL A 161 3.54 -10.53 -1.07
C VAL A 161 4.26 -9.21 -0.85
N SER A 162 5.39 -9.00 -1.52
CA SER A 162 6.22 -7.81 -1.38
C SER A 162 5.60 -6.57 -2.04
N PHE A 163 4.67 -6.74 -2.97
CA PHE A 163 3.93 -5.62 -3.60
C PHE A 163 2.72 -5.17 -2.80
N GLY A 164 2.32 -5.92 -1.78
CA GLY A 164 1.18 -5.58 -0.95
C GLY A 164 -0.18 -5.86 -1.59
N HIS A 165 -0.28 -6.83 -2.51
CA HIS A 165 -1.47 -7.09 -3.31
C HIS A 165 -2.30 -8.29 -2.84
N LEU A 166 -2.13 -8.79 -1.63
CA LEU A 166 -2.83 -10.01 -1.18
C LEU A 166 -4.08 -9.76 -0.32
N ASP A 167 -4.35 -8.53 0.09
CA ASP A 167 -5.53 -8.22 0.90
C ASP A 167 -6.75 -7.91 0.03
N TYR A 168 -7.15 -8.88 -0.79
CA TYR A 168 -8.30 -8.78 -1.71
C TYR A 168 -9.61 -8.61 -0.96
N GLU A 169 -9.79 -9.38 0.11
CA GLU A 169 -11.04 -9.38 0.87
C GLU A 169 -11.33 -7.98 1.38
N HIS A 170 -10.33 -7.29 1.91
CA HIS A 170 -10.46 -5.94 2.39
C HIS A 170 -10.83 -4.96 1.27
N VAL A 171 -10.12 -5.02 0.12
CA VAL A 171 -10.37 -4.11 -1.00
C VAL A 171 -11.73 -4.36 -1.63
N PHE A 172 -12.13 -5.62 -1.86
CA PHE A 172 -13.38 -5.94 -2.55
C PHE A 172 -14.63 -5.99 -1.64
N ALA A 173 -14.46 -6.08 -0.33
CA ALA A 173 -15.56 -5.96 0.61
C ALA A 173 -15.96 -4.50 0.89
N SER A 174 -15.16 -3.55 0.47
CA SER A 174 -15.51 -2.13 0.58
C SER A 174 -16.70 -1.81 -0.32
N SER A 175 -17.63 -1.04 0.21
CA SER A 175 -18.81 -0.55 -0.53
C SER A 175 -18.55 0.77 -1.26
N ASP A 176 -17.31 1.26 -1.22
CA ASP A 176 -16.92 2.57 -1.78
C ASP A 176 -16.39 2.46 -3.20
#